data_6a29f9d3ee32156b9c428d9c65c7b5ab
#
_entry.id   6a29f9d3ee32156b9c428d9c65c7b5ab
#
_cell.length_a   1.000
_cell.length_b   1.000
_cell.length_c   1.000
_cell.angle_alpha   90.00
_cell.angle_beta   90.00
_cell.angle_gamma   90.00
#
_symmetry.space_group_name_H-M   'P 1'
#
loop_
_entity.id
_entity.type
_entity.pdbx_description
1 polymer ?
#
loop_
_entity_poly.entity_id
_entity_poly.type
_entity_poly.pdbx_seq_one_letter_code
_entity_poly.pdbx_strand_id
1 'polypeptide(L)'
;IGVRLVGSEMCIRDRSWAFYSLIIKKMAGRYPTIFITRKIFFYGVLTILPAFLLHPLHPDTAVLLQPAVLFNLLFLAVLASLICYVLWNVVLKQLGTVRASNYIYLNPLVTMIASFLILDEKITLVALGGAACIVCGVYWAEKK
;
A
#
# COMPACT_ATOMS: atom_id res chain seq x y z
N ILE A 1 -23.84 -7.89 -8.42
CA ILE A 1 -22.67 -8.06 -9.31
C ILE A 1 -21.44 -7.37 -8.71
N GLY A 2 -21.56 -6.15 -8.17
CA GLY A 2 -20.44 -5.40 -7.60
C GLY A 2 -19.72 -6.09 -6.44
N VAL A 3 -20.43 -6.71 -5.51
CA VAL A 3 -19.86 -7.37 -4.31
C VAL A 3 -19.00 -8.58 -4.68
N ARG A 4 -19.38 -9.31 -5.72
CA ARG A 4 -18.65 -10.51 -6.16
C ARG A 4 -17.35 -10.16 -6.92
N LEU A 5 -17.35 -9.07 -7.67
CA LEU A 5 -16.16 -8.53 -8.34
C LEU A 5 -15.16 -7.98 -7.32
N VAL A 6 -15.61 -7.21 -6.33
CA VAL A 6 -14.76 -6.65 -5.27
C VAL A 6 -14.05 -7.77 -4.49
N GLY A 7 -14.74 -8.87 -4.17
CA GLY A 7 -14.13 -10.00 -3.49
C GLY A 7 -13.04 -10.72 -4.31
N SER A 8 -13.25 -10.91 -5.62
CA SER A 8 -12.26 -11.55 -6.49
C SER A 8 -11.03 -10.68 -6.73
N GLU A 9 -11.20 -9.38 -6.90
CA GLU A 9 -10.08 -8.43 -7.05
C GLU A 9 -9.24 -8.32 -5.79
N MET A 10 -9.87 -8.31 -4.61
CA MET A 10 -9.16 -8.38 -3.33
C MET A 10 -8.31 -9.65 -3.22
N CYS A 11 -8.86 -10.81 -3.56
CA CYS A 11 -8.12 -12.08 -3.53
C CYS A 11 -6.90 -12.08 -4.47
N ILE A 12 -7.04 -11.52 -5.68
CA ILE A 12 -5.93 -11.42 -6.64
C ILE A 12 -4.85 -10.50 -6.10
N ARG A 13 -5.23 -9.34 -5.56
CA ARG A 13 -4.31 -8.38 -4.96
C ARG A 13 -3.56 -8.99 -3.79
N ASP A 14 -4.24 -9.69 -2.90
CA ASP A 14 -3.64 -10.29 -1.70
C ASP A 14 -2.67 -11.42 -2.05
N ARG A 15 -3.00 -12.24 -3.04
CA ARG A 15 -2.08 -13.25 -3.59
C ARG A 15 -0.85 -12.62 -4.21
N SER A 16 -1.03 -11.58 -5.02
CA SER A 16 0.08 -10.84 -5.64
C SER A 16 1.00 -10.22 -4.57
N TRP A 17 0.41 -9.67 -3.50
CA TRP A 17 1.15 -9.13 -2.37
C TRP A 17 1.94 -10.19 -1.61
N ALA A 18 1.35 -11.37 -1.40
CA ALA A 18 2.03 -12.50 -0.77
C ALA A 18 3.22 -12.98 -1.61
N PHE A 19 3.04 -13.16 -2.92
CA PHE A 19 4.13 -13.50 -3.85
C PHE A 19 5.25 -12.46 -3.84
N TYR A 20 4.88 -11.19 -3.92
CA TYR A 20 5.82 -10.08 -3.82
C TYR A 20 6.66 -10.17 -2.54
N SER A 21 6.02 -10.34 -1.38
CA SER A 21 6.68 -10.41 -0.08
C SER A 21 7.65 -11.59 0.02
N LEU A 22 7.30 -12.75 -0.54
CA LEU A 22 8.16 -13.94 -0.58
C LEU A 22 9.41 -13.72 -1.48
N ILE A 23 9.21 -13.12 -2.64
CA ILE A 23 10.31 -12.80 -3.56
C ILE A 23 11.27 -11.80 -2.92
N ILE A 24 10.74 -10.73 -2.32
CA ILE A 24 11.55 -9.72 -1.64
C ILE A 24 12.35 -10.35 -0.49
N LYS A 25 11.73 -11.21 0.32
CA LYS A 25 12.42 -11.91 1.40
C LYS A 25 13.64 -12.71 0.88
N LYS A 26 13.49 -13.40 -0.26
CA LYS A 26 14.57 -14.16 -0.89
C LYS A 26 15.68 -13.27 -1.46
N MET A 27 15.32 -12.09 -1.97
CA MET A 27 16.26 -11.17 -2.60
C MET A 27 16.92 -10.20 -1.61
N ALA A 28 16.25 -9.86 -0.52
CA ALA A 28 16.72 -8.87 0.47
C ALA A 28 18.04 -9.26 1.16
N GLY A 29 18.36 -10.55 1.21
CA GLY A 29 19.65 -11.04 1.71
C GLY A 29 20.81 -10.87 0.72
N ARG A 30 20.53 -10.68 -0.58
CA ARG A 30 21.53 -10.73 -1.67
C ARG A 30 21.83 -9.38 -2.30
N TYR A 31 20.84 -8.46 -2.28
CA TYR A 31 20.90 -7.18 -2.98
C TYR A 31 20.51 -6.02 -2.07
N PRO A 32 21.06 -4.81 -2.28
CA PRO A 32 20.64 -3.63 -1.55
C PRO A 32 19.18 -3.26 -1.89
N THR A 33 18.45 -2.80 -0.88
CA THR A 33 17.02 -2.49 -0.99
C THR A 33 16.69 -1.52 -2.13
N ILE A 34 17.53 -0.48 -2.31
CA ILE A 34 17.35 0.53 -3.37
C ILE A 34 17.45 -0.11 -4.77
N PHE A 35 18.35 -1.06 -4.96
CA PHE A 35 18.49 -1.77 -6.24
C PHE A 35 17.23 -2.59 -6.56
N ILE A 36 16.70 -3.31 -5.56
CA ILE A 36 15.49 -4.11 -5.71
C ILE A 36 14.31 -3.19 -6.07
N THR A 37 14.13 -2.10 -5.31
CA THR A 37 13.05 -1.13 -5.53
C THR A 37 13.11 -0.54 -6.95
N ARG A 38 14.29 -0.11 -7.39
CA ARG A 38 14.48 0.42 -8.76
C ARG A 38 14.06 -0.59 -9.83
N LYS A 39 14.44 -1.86 -9.67
CA LYS A 39 14.06 -2.92 -10.62
C LYS A 39 12.55 -3.17 -10.63
N ILE A 40 11.90 -3.17 -9.48
CA ILE A 40 10.45 -3.36 -9.38
C ILE A 40 9.71 -2.23 -10.09
N PHE A 41 10.09 -0.98 -9.85
CA PHE A 41 9.48 0.16 -10.56
C PHE A 41 9.72 0.09 -12.06
N PHE A 42 10.94 -0.25 -12.49
CA PHE A 42 11.27 -0.40 -13.91
C PHE A 42 10.40 -1.46 -14.60
N TYR A 43 10.32 -2.66 -14.02
CA TYR A 43 9.47 -3.72 -14.57
C TYR A 43 7.97 -3.39 -14.44
N GLY A 44 7.55 -2.70 -13.39
CA GLY A 44 6.19 -2.21 -13.24
C GLY A 44 5.79 -1.28 -14.37
N VAL A 45 6.62 -0.30 -14.70
CA VAL A 45 6.40 0.60 -15.85
C VAL A 45 6.37 -0.18 -17.17
N LEU A 46 7.33 -1.11 -17.35
CA LEU A 46 7.42 -1.91 -18.57
C LEU A 46 6.17 -2.78 -18.80
N THR A 47 5.57 -3.32 -17.73
CA THR A 47 4.34 -4.14 -17.82
C THR A 47 3.07 -3.32 -18.02
N ILE A 48 3.04 -2.08 -17.54
CA ILE A 48 1.88 -1.19 -17.72
C ILE A 48 1.88 -0.55 -19.12
N LEU A 49 3.05 -0.35 -19.71
CA LEU A 49 3.19 0.34 -21.00
C LEU A 49 2.38 -0.32 -22.15
N PRO A 50 2.39 -1.66 -22.34
CA PRO A 50 1.53 -2.31 -23.35
C PRO A 50 0.03 -2.14 -23.06
N ALA A 51 -0.38 -2.18 -21.79
CA ALA A 51 -1.78 -1.99 -21.42
C ALA A 51 -2.25 -0.56 -21.74
N PHE A 52 -1.39 0.43 -21.54
CA PHE A 52 -1.66 1.83 -21.89
C PHE A 52 -1.73 2.05 -23.41
N LEU A 53 -0.95 1.32 -24.20
CA LEU A 53 -0.97 1.37 -25.66
C LEU A 53 -2.25 0.72 -26.24
N LEU A 54 -2.74 -0.35 -25.62
CA LEU A 54 -3.96 -1.06 -26.04
C LEU A 54 -5.24 -0.32 -25.63
N HIS A 55 -5.22 0.37 -24.50
CA HIS A 55 -6.33 1.16 -23.97
C HIS A 55 -5.83 2.59 -23.66
N PRO A 56 -5.71 3.44 -24.68
CA PRO A 56 -5.24 4.80 -24.46
C PRO A 56 -6.26 5.54 -23.58
N LEU A 57 -5.87 5.82 -22.37
CA LEU A 57 -6.59 6.74 -21.50
C LEU A 57 -6.40 8.14 -22.10
N HIS A 58 -7.49 8.81 -22.45
CA HIS A 58 -7.48 10.20 -22.86
C HIS A 58 -7.79 11.10 -21.65
N PRO A 59 -6.82 11.32 -20.74
CA PRO A 59 -7.05 12.24 -19.64
C PRO A 59 -7.09 13.67 -20.20
N ASP A 60 -8.11 14.44 -19.79
CA ASP A 60 -8.17 15.86 -20.11
C ASP A 60 -6.93 16.56 -19.55
N THR A 61 -6.04 16.99 -20.43
CA THR A 61 -4.79 17.65 -20.07
C THR A 61 -5.03 18.92 -19.25
N ALA A 62 -6.17 19.59 -19.47
CA ALA A 62 -6.59 20.75 -18.69
C ALA A 62 -6.84 20.40 -17.21
N VAL A 63 -7.39 19.22 -16.91
CA VAL A 63 -7.60 18.76 -15.52
C VAL A 63 -6.29 18.36 -14.87
N LEU A 64 -5.40 17.69 -15.62
CA LEU A 64 -4.08 17.28 -15.12
C LEU A 64 -3.16 18.46 -14.76
N LEU A 65 -3.28 19.57 -15.49
CA LEU A 65 -2.49 20.79 -15.27
C LEU A 65 -3.03 21.67 -14.13
N GLN A 66 -4.19 21.34 -13.54
CA GLN A 66 -4.65 22.05 -12.36
C GLN A 66 -3.66 21.91 -11.21
N PRO A 67 -3.26 23.02 -10.54
CA PRO A 67 -2.23 22.99 -9.49
C PRO A 67 -2.55 21.99 -8.35
N ALA A 68 -3.83 21.90 -7.97
CA ALA A 68 -4.29 20.97 -6.93
C ALA A 68 -4.11 19.51 -7.35
N VAL A 69 -4.44 19.18 -8.60
CA VAL A 69 -4.30 17.81 -9.14
C VAL A 69 -2.83 17.45 -9.27
N LEU A 70 -2.02 18.37 -9.80
CA LEU A 70 -0.58 18.17 -9.95
C LEU A 70 0.11 17.96 -8.59
N PHE A 71 -0.24 18.77 -7.59
CA PHE A 71 0.30 18.62 -6.24
C PHE A 71 -0.08 17.27 -5.62
N ASN A 72 -1.34 16.86 -5.75
CA ASN A 72 -1.80 15.56 -5.26
C ASN A 72 -1.10 14.39 -5.98
N LEU A 73 -0.89 14.47 -7.29
CA LEU A 73 -0.17 13.47 -8.06
C LEU A 73 1.30 13.38 -7.64
N LEU A 74 1.97 14.52 -7.45
CA LEU A 74 3.34 14.56 -6.96
C LEU A 74 3.46 14.01 -5.53
N PHE A 75 2.54 14.38 -4.65
CA PHE A 75 2.47 13.85 -3.31
C PHE A 75 2.31 12.31 -3.32
N LEU A 76 1.39 11.79 -4.14
CA LEU A 76 1.14 10.37 -4.26
C LEU A 76 2.35 9.63 -4.86
N ALA A 77 2.97 10.20 -5.89
CA ALA A 77 4.11 9.58 -6.57
C ALA A 77 5.37 9.57 -5.68
N VAL A 78 5.70 10.68 -5.02
CA VAL A 78 6.95 10.81 -4.25
C VAL A 78 6.78 10.26 -2.83
N LEU A 79 5.82 10.77 -2.07
CA LEU A 79 5.65 10.37 -0.67
C LEU A 79 5.02 8.98 -0.55
N ALA A 80 3.86 8.76 -1.14
CA ALA A 80 3.13 7.51 -0.93
C ALA A 80 3.75 6.35 -1.71
N SER A 81 4.25 6.56 -2.93
CA SER A 81 4.81 5.47 -3.72
C SER A 81 6.30 5.29 -3.46
N LEU A 82 7.13 6.31 -3.66
CA LEU A 82 8.59 6.12 -3.59
C LEU A 82 9.07 5.93 -2.14
N ILE A 83 8.78 6.89 -1.26
CA ILE A 83 9.31 6.90 0.11
C ILE A 83 8.73 5.74 0.92
N CYS A 84 7.40 5.60 0.95
CA CYS A 84 6.75 4.52 1.71
C CYS A 84 7.16 3.14 1.20
N TYR A 85 7.34 2.98 -0.11
CA TYR A 85 7.77 1.71 -0.68
C TYR A 85 9.21 1.33 -0.31
N VAL A 86 10.12 2.30 -0.31
CA VAL A 86 11.50 2.09 0.15
C VAL A 86 11.52 1.73 1.64
N LEU A 87 10.78 2.48 2.47
CA LEU A 87 10.66 2.20 3.89
C LEU A 87 10.07 0.80 4.15
N TRP A 88 9.04 0.42 3.42
CA TRP A 88 8.44 -0.92 3.51
C TRP A 88 9.45 -2.02 3.22
N ASN A 89 10.25 -1.87 2.16
CA ASN A 89 11.29 -2.84 1.81
C ASN A 89 12.39 -2.91 2.89
N VAL A 90 12.74 -1.80 3.53
CA VAL A 90 13.67 -1.79 4.65
C VAL A 90 13.09 -2.54 5.86
N VAL A 91 11.83 -2.29 6.18
CA VAL A 91 11.10 -2.98 7.27
C VAL A 91 11.03 -4.49 7.02
N LEU A 92 10.69 -4.91 5.79
CA LEU A 92 10.66 -6.31 5.40
C LEU A 92 12.04 -6.98 5.57
N LYS A 93 13.11 -6.25 5.29
CA LYS A 93 14.48 -6.77 5.45
C LYS A 93 14.86 -6.92 6.93
N GLN A 94 14.46 -6.00 7.78
CA GLN A 94 14.84 -5.99 9.21
C GLN A 94 13.96 -6.89 10.08
N LEU A 95 12.64 -6.79 9.94
CA LEU A 95 11.68 -7.51 10.78
C LEU A 95 11.25 -8.87 10.19
N GLY A 96 11.44 -9.05 8.89
CA GLY A 96 10.91 -10.18 8.15
C GLY A 96 9.43 -10.01 7.78
N THR A 97 8.98 -10.87 6.85
CA THR A 97 7.65 -10.74 6.21
C THR A 97 6.50 -10.89 7.19
N VAL A 98 6.59 -11.85 8.13
CA VAL A 98 5.47 -12.15 9.05
C VAL A 98 5.22 -11.00 10.03
N ARG A 99 6.27 -10.51 10.69
CA ARG A 99 6.14 -9.38 11.61
C ARG A 99 5.74 -8.10 10.90
N ALA A 100 6.35 -7.80 9.76
CA ALA A 100 5.99 -6.64 8.96
C ALA A 100 4.52 -6.66 8.54
N SER A 101 3.97 -7.83 8.17
CA SER A 101 2.56 -7.97 7.79
C SER A 101 1.60 -7.71 8.95
N ASN A 102 2.00 -8.00 10.19
CA ASN A 102 1.16 -7.70 11.37
C ASN A 102 0.93 -6.18 11.52
N TYR A 103 1.92 -5.36 11.19
CA TYR A 103 1.78 -3.89 11.25
C TYR A 103 0.82 -3.32 10.21
N ILE A 104 0.51 -4.05 9.12
CA ILE A 104 -0.51 -3.63 8.13
C ILE A 104 -1.89 -3.51 8.80
N TYR A 105 -2.18 -4.35 9.78
CA TYR A 105 -3.45 -4.29 10.51
C TYR A 105 -3.62 -3.02 11.35
N LEU A 106 -2.57 -2.23 11.56
CA LEU A 106 -2.66 -0.91 12.19
C LEU A 106 -3.16 0.19 11.24
N ASN A 107 -3.19 -0.06 9.92
CA ASN A 107 -3.67 0.91 8.94
C ASN A 107 -5.08 1.45 9.25
N PRO A 108 -6.08 0.62 9.60
CA PRO A 108 -7.41 1.13 9.94
C PRO A 108 -7.41 2.10 11.13
N LEU A 109 -6.51 1.90 12.08
CA LEU A 109 -6.33 2.81 13.23
C LEU A 109 -5.80 4.17 12.80
N VAL A 110 -4.75 4.16 11.97
CA VAL A 110 -4.15 5.39 11.47
C VAL A 110 -5.14 6.16 10.58
N THR A 111 -5.89 5.46 9.73
CA THR A 111 -6.94 6.09 8.90
C THR A 111 -8.07 6.66 9.74
N MET A 112 -8.52 5.97 10.78
CA MET A 112 -9.55 6.45 11.70
C MET A 112 -9.11 7.73 12.44
N ILE A 113 -7.86 7.77 12.93
CA ILE A 113 -7.29 8.95 13.58
C ILE A 113 -7.16 10.11 12.58
N ALA A 114 -6.69 9.83 11.37
CA ALA A 114 -6.56 10.83 10.32
C ALA A 114 -7.92 11.40 9.88
N SER A 115 -8.95 10.56 9.70
CA SER A 115 -10.31 11.00 9.41
C SER A 115 -10.87 11.89 10.51
N PHE A 116 -10.66 11.54 11.77
CA PHE A 116 -11.09 12.36 12.89
C PHE A 116 -10.42 13.74 12.92
N LEU A 117 -9.09 13.78 12.68
CA LEU A 117 -8.31 15.03 12.75
C LEU A 117 -8.48 15.94 11.53
N ILE A 118 -8.67 15.36 10.33
CA ILE A 118 -8.66 16.11 9.06
C ILE A 118 -10.08 16.39 8.58
N LEU A 119 -10.99 15.41 8.71
CA LEU A 119 -12.36 15.49 8.22
C LEU A 119 -13.39 15.83 9.31
N ASP A 120 -12.95 15.94 10.57
CA ASP A 120 -13.83 16.18 11.72
C ASP A 120 -14.96 15.14 11.87
N GLU A 121 -14.71 13.92 11.40
CA GLU A 121 -15.67 12.82 11.45
C GLU A 121 -15.81 12.29 12.89
N LYS A 122 -17.07 12.09 13.34
CA LYS A 122 -17.33 11.55 14.66
C LYS A 122 -16.95 10.06 14.73
N ILE A 123 -16.03 9.73 15.63
CA ILE A 123 -15.65 8.34 15.87
C ILE A 123 -16.84 7.60 16.49
N THR A 124 -17.33 6.57 15.81
CA THR A 124 -18.42 5.74 16.31
C THR A 124 -17.88 4.75 17.35
N LEU A 125 -18.65 4.45 18.40
CA LEU A 125 -18.30 3.46 19.43
C LEU A 125 -17.94 2.09 18.83
N VAL A 126 -18.60 1.70 17.73
CA VAL A 126 -18.31 0.47 16.99
C VAL A 126 -16.91 0.51 16.37
N ALA A 127 -16.52 1.65 15.79
CA ALA A 127 -15.17 1.83 15.24
C ALA A 127 -14.09 1.76 16.33
N LEU A 128 -14.36 2.35 17.50
CA LEU A 128 -13.46 2.27 18.65
C LEU A 128 -13.32 0.84 19.18
N GLY A 129 -14.41 0.08 19.25
CA GLY A 129 -14.39 -1.33 19.62
C GLY A 129 -13.59 -2.19 18.63
N GLY A 130 -13.78 -1.97 17.33
CA GLY A 130 -13.00 -2.63 16.28
C GLY A 130 -11.51 -2.31 16.37
N ALA A 131 -11.17 -1.05 16.60
CA ALA A 131 -9.79 -0.59 16.81
C ALA A 131 -9.12 -1.30 18.00
N ALA A 132 -9.82 -1.39 19.14
CA ALA A 132 -9.31 -2.10 20.31
C ALA A 132 -9.07 -3.60 20.03
N CYS A 133 -9.98 -4.26 19.33
CA CYS A 133 -9.81 -5.65 18.91
C CYS A 133 -8.57 -5.86 18.01
N ILE A 134 -8.32 -4.93 17.08
CA ILE A 134 -7.14 -4.98 16.20
C ILE A 134 -5.86 -4.87 17.02
N VAL A 135 -5.78 -3.90 17.93
CA VAL A 135 -4.59 -3.71 18.79
C VAL A 135 -4.32 -4.96 19.64
N CYS A 136 -5.35 -5.51 20.26
CA CYS A 136 -5.23 -6.73 21.06
C CYS A 136 -4.76 -7.91 20.21
N GLY A 137 -5.30 -8.06 18.99
CA GLY A 137 -4.90 -9.12 18.04
C GLY A 137 -3.43 -9.00 17.64
N VAL A 138 -2.99 -7.81 17.27
CA VAL A 138 -1.58 -7.54 16.89
C VAL A 138 -0.66 -7.80 18.07
N TYR A 139 -1.01 -7.32 19.27
CA TYR A 139 -0.22 -7.55 20.48
C TYR A 139 -0.05 -9.05 20.79
N TRP A 140 -1.12 -9.82 20.66
CA TRP A 140 -1.03 -11.28 20.87
C TRP A 140 -0.23 -11.99 19.77
N ALA A 141 -0.33 -11.55 18.53
CA ALA A 141 0.44 -12.10 17.44
C ALA A 141 1.96 -11.84 17.59
N GLU A 142 2.34 -10.73 18.21
CA GLU A 142 3.73 -10.35 18.39
C GLU A 142 4.40 -11.01 19.61
N LYS A 143 3.60 -11.40 20.62
CA LYS A 143 4.08 -12.05 21.85
C LYS A 143 4.51 -13.51 21.66
N LYS A 144 4.29 -14.08 20.48
CA LYS A 144 4.66 -15.43 20.11
C LYS A 144 5.92 -15.44 19.26
#